data_0a4739a99a5e5553548e58598a73ef48
#
_entry.id   0a4739a99a5e5553548e58598a73ef48
#
_cell.length_a   1.000
_cell.length_b   1.000
_cell.length_c   1.000
_cell.angle_alpha   90.00
_cell.angle_beta   90.00
_cell.angle_gamma   90.00
#
_symmetry.space_group_name_H-M   'P 1'
#
loop_
_entity.id
_entity.type
_entity.pdbx_description
1 polymer ?
#
loop_
_entity_poly.entity_id
_entity_poly.type
_entity_poly.pdbx_seq_one_letter_code
_entity_poly.pdbx_strand_id
1 'polypeptide(L)'
;MTRRLLMVLVLATALVVGGCGNKEKTTTEASTEGIYLDVGGLKYQVQISRILNPSDIEDRNYLTQLPQGTLPPKADEAWFGVWIRVQNTNDGKSLPTASNFEIRDTQDNVFRPYAQVGNVFAYQPVDKLGPQEVLPNPDAPAGFGPIQGSLILFKLTNTSLANRPLEFRIISPTDPTNVGTVDLDV
;
A
#
# COMPACT_ATOMS: atom_id res chain seq x y z
N MET A 1 -60.20 -56.00 -11.31
CA MET A 1 -58.99 -55.96 -10.42
C MET A 1 -57.96 -55.04 -11.01
N THR A 2 -57.96 -53.82 -10.54
CA THR A 2 -57.09 -52.72 -11.13
C THR A 2 -55.90 -52.48 -10.22
N ARG A 3 -54.75 -52.81 -10.70
CA ARG A 3 -53.47 -52.64 -10.05
C ARG A 3 -52.94 -51.24 -10.36
N ARG A 4 -53.04 -50.32 -9.43
CA ARG A 4 -52.50 -48.93 -9.53
C ARG A 4 -50.99 -48.98 -9.35
N LEU A 5 -50.27 -48.63 -10.41
CA LEU A 5 -48.81 -48.43 -10.41
C LEU A 5 -48.55 -47.00 -9.92
N LEU A 6 -48.01 -46.86 -8.73
CA LEU A 6 -47.53 -45.58 -8.22
C LEU A 6 -46.14 -45.32 -8.79
N MET A 7 -46.03 -44.35 -9.70
CA MET A 7 -44.80 -43.87 -10.24
C MET A 7 -44.25 -42.74 -9.33
N VAL A 8 -43.26 -43.07 -8.52
CA VAL A 8 -42.56 -42.08 -7.69
C VAL A 8 -41.54 -41.36 -8.55
N LEU A 9 -41.84 -40.10 -8.88
CA LEU A 9 -40.94 -39.21 -9.59
C LEU A 9 -39.97 -38.62 -8.58
N VAL A 10 -38.73 -39.13 -8.53
CA VAL A 10 -37.63 -38.54 -7.73
C VAL A 10 -37.07 -37.38 -8.50
N LEU A 11 -37.43 -36.18 -8.09
CA LEU A 11 -36.87 -34.92 -8.62
C LEU A 11 -35.51 -34.68 -7.95
N ALA A 12 -34.42 -35.07 -8.65
CA ALA A 12 -33.08 -34.76 -8.22
C ALA A 12 -32.79 -33.28 -8.51
N THR A 13 -32.98 -32.43 -7.53
CA THR A 13 -32.50 -31.04 -7.56
C THR A 13 -30.99 -31.01 -7.40
N ALA A 14 -30.27 -30.91 -8.52
CA ALA A 14 -28.88 -30.61 -8.53
C ALA A 14 -28.69 -29.17 -8.03
N LEU A 15 -28.29 -29.00 -6.77
CA LEU A 15 -27.75 -27.73 -6.24
C LEU A 15 -26.41 -27.45 -6.92
N VAL A 16 -26.44 -26.65 -7.97
CA VAL A 16 -25.24 -26.01 -8.52
C VAL A 16 -24.81 -24.98 -7.49
N VAL A 17 -23.91 -25.36 -6.59
CA VAL A 17 -23.16 -24.43 -5.77
C VAL A 17 -22.20 -23.71 -6.72
N GLY A 18 -22.68 -22.62 -7.32
CA GLY A 18 -21.83 -21.67 -8.02
C GLY A 18 -20.88 -21.07 -6.98
N GLY A 19 -19.69 -21.62 -6.88
CA GLY A 19 -18.61 -20.97 -6.13
C GLY A 19 -18.37 -19.63 -6.79
N CYS A 20 -18.86 -18.54 -6.19
CA CYS A 20 -18.40 -17.19 -6.46
C CYS A 20 -16.92 -17.15 -6.02
N GLY A 21 -16.03 -17.58 -6.89
CA GLY A 21 -14.63 -17.19 -6.82
C GLY A 21 -14.63 -15.69 -7.06
N ASN A 22 -14.67 -14.88 -6.01
CA ASN A 22 -14.31 -13.48 -6.09
C ASN A 22 -12.86 -13.44 -6.55
N LYS A 23 -12.66 -13.31 -7.86
CA LYS A 23 -11.40 -12.75 -8.35
C LYS A 23 -11.38 -11.35 -7.78
N GLU A 24 -10.53 -11.10 -6.79
CA GLU A 24 -10.28 -9.75 -6.30
C GLU A 24 -10.04 -8.88 -7.54
N LYS A 25 -10.84 -7.83 -7.67
CA LYS A 25 -10.73 -6.93 -8.79
C LYS A 25 -9.37 -6.24 -8.66
N THR A 26 -8.42 -6.63 -9.51
CA THR A 26 -7.12 -5.99 -9.59
C THR A 26 -7.34 -4.54 -10.02
N THR A 27 -6.84 -3.60 -9.24
CA THR A 27 -6.86 -2.19 -9.58
C THR A 27 -5.46 -1.62 -9.47
N THR A 28 -5.14 -0.68 -10.31
CA THR A 28 -3.92 0.15 -10.23
C THR A 28 -4.22 1.56 -9.76
N GLU A 29 -5.51 1.91 -9.59
CA GLU A 29 -5.94 3.23 -9.18
C GLU A 29 -6.95 3.13 -8.03
N ALA A 30 -6.81 4.00 -7.03
CA ALA A 30 -7.73 4.12 -5.91
C ALA A 30 -7.94 5.59 -5.56
N SER A 31 -9.18 5.97 -5.26
CA SER A 31 -9.56 7.32 -4.83
C SER A 31 -9.53 7.50 -3.30
N THR A 32 -9.01 6.55 -2.56
CA THR A 32 -8.90 6.58 -1.10
C THR A 32 -7.84 5.57 -0.63
N GLU A 33 -7.31 5.79 0.54
CA GLU A 33 -6.42 4.87 1.24
C GLU A 33 -7.13 3.55 1.61
N GLY A 34 -6.38 2.54 2.01
CA GLY A 34 -6.93 1.24 2.42
C GLY A 34 -7.25 0.27 1.27
N ILE A 35 -7.15 0.69 0.02
CA ILE A 35 -7.38 -0.16 -1.16
C ILE A 35 -6.06 -0.80 -1.60
N TYR A 36 -6.11 -2.09 -1.96
CA TYR A 36 -4.96 -2.78 -2.53
C TYR A 36 -4.79 -2.45 -4.01
N LEU A 37 -3.59 -2.01 -4.38
CA LEU A 37 -3.16 -1.75 -5.76
C LEU A 37 -2.27 -2.89 -6.25
N ASP A 38 -2.44 -3.28 -7.52
CA ASP A 38 -1.56 -4.24 -8.20
C ASP A 38 -0.43 -3.51 -8.92
N VAL A 39 0.79 -3.64 -8.41
CA VAL A 39 1.97 -3.05 -9.04
C VAL A 39 3.09 -4.08 -9.11
N GLY A 40 3.60 -4.36 -10.31
CA GLY A 40 4.67 -5.32 -10.52
C GLY A 40 4.33 -6.75 -10.06
N GLY A 41 3.04 -7.11 -9.98
CA GLY A 41 2.56 -8.40 -9.51
C GLY A 41 2.50 -8.54 -7.98
N LEU A 42 2.74 -7.46 -7.25
CA LEU A 42 2.59 -7.35 -5.79
C LEU A 42 1.36 -6.50 -5.44
N LYS A 43 0.79 -6.73 -4.26
CA LYS A 43 -0.29 -5.95 -3.69
C LYS A 43 0.28 -4.87 -2.77
N TYR A 44 0.01 -3.61 -3.06
CA TYR A 44 0.38 -2.46 -2.23
C TYR A 44 -0.87 -1.84 -1.62
N GLN A 45 -0.78 -1.43 -0.36
CA GLN A 45 -1.86 -0.74 0.33
C GLN A 45 -1.29 0.41 1.14
N VAL A 46 -1.79 1.62 0.94
CA VAL A 46 -1.56 2.72 1.87
C VAL A 46 -2.44 2.48 3.10
N GLN A 47 -1.82 2.41 4.27
CA GLN A 47 -2.52 2.21 5.54
C GLN A 47 -3.07 3.53 6.07
N ILE A 48 -2.24 4.56 6.00
CA ILE A 48 -2.54 5.94 6.39
C ILE A 48 -1.48 6.88 5.82
N SER A 49 -1.85 8.13 5.59
CA SER A 49 -0.93 9.23 5.37
C SER A 49 -1.22 10.38 6.33
N ARG A 50 -0.20 11.09 6.79
CA ARG A 50 -0.37 12.24 7.66
C ARG A 50 0.87 13.13 7.77
N ILE A 51 0.67 14.35 8.23
CA ILE A 51 1.74 15.25 8.66
C ILE A 51 2.37 14.70 9.94
N LEU A 52 3.71 14.79 10.03
CA LEU A 52 4.48 14.42 11.21
C LEU A 52 4.91 15.67 11.98
N ASN A 53 4.71 15.65 13.31
CA ASN A 53 5.10 16.72 14.21
C ASN A 53 6.44 16.39 14.89
N PRO A 54 7.56 17.07 14.57
CA PRO A 54 8.86 16.81 15.21
C PRO A 54 8.88 17.02 16.73
N SER A 55 7.90 17.74 17.28
CA SER A 55 7.78 17.96 18.73
C SER A 55 7.07 16.80 19.45
N ASP A 56 6.36 15.95 18.72
CA ASP A 56 5.71 14.77 19.24
C ASP A 56 6.71 13.62 19.46
N ILE A 57 6.55 12.91 20.59
CA ILE A 57 7.46 11.83 20.98
C ILE A 57 7.41 10.63 20.01
N GLU A 58 6.21 10.28 19.55
CA GLU A 58 6.01 9.15 18.64
C GLU A 58 6.56 9.50 17.25
N ASP A 59 6.25 10.70 16.76
CA ASP A 59 6.68 11.15 15.43
C ASP A 59 8.19 11.31 15.32
N ARG A 60 8.88 11.64 16.42
CA ARG A 60 10.35 11.71 16.40
C ARG A 60 11.03 10.40 16.03
N ASN A 61 10.44 9.25 16.37
CA ASN A 61 10.96 7.95 16.01
C ASN A 61 10.91 7.73 14.49
N TYR A 62 9.88 8.25 13.84
CA TYR A 62 9.73 8.23 12.39
C TYR A 62 10.69 9.17 11.65
N LEU A 63 11.23 10.18 12.35
CA LEU A 63 12.12 11.20 11.77
C LEU A 63 13.62 10.93 12.05
N THR A 64 13.96 9.71 12.42
CA THR A 64 15.36 9.29 12.64
C THR A 64 16.00 8.75 11.36
N GLN A 65 17.33 8.63 11.35
CA GLN A 65 18.12 8.07 10.23
C GLN A 65 17.90 8.77 8.89
N LEU A 66 17.68 10.08 8.94
CA LEU A 66 17.64 10.92 7.73
C LEU A 66 19.02 10.97 7.04
N PRO A 67 19.08 11.13 5.71
CA PRO A 67 20.32 11.31 4.99
C PRO A 67 21.15 12.48 5.57
N GLN A 68 22.46 12.33 5.59
CA GLN A 68 23.36 13.37 6.09
C GLN A 68 23.12 14.70 5.36
N GLY A 69 23.02 15.80 6.09
CA GLY A 69 22.76 17.13 5.54
C GLY A 69 21.30 17.43 5.26
N THR A 70 20.35 16.52 5.61
CA THR A 70 18.93 16.82 5.52
C THR A 70 18.57 17.94 6.50
N LEU A 71 18.07 19.06 5.95
CA LEU A 71 17.62 20.19 6.75
C LEU A 71 16.18 19.94 7.26
N PRO A 72 15.85 20.43 8.46
CA PRO A 72 14.48 20.40 8.95
C PRO A 72 13.53 21.17 8.00
N PRO A 73 12.21 20.91 8.03
CA PRO A 73 11.24 21.67 7.28
C PRO A 73 11.33 23.17 7.62
N LYS A 74 11.22 24.02 6.60
CA LYS A 74 11.03 25.46 6.76
C LYS A 74 9.64 25.76 7.30
N ALA A 75 9.36 27.04 7.58
CA ALA A 75 8.05 27.46 8.12
C ALA A 75 6.86 27.14 7.17
N ASP A 76 7.15 27.03 5.87
CA ASP A 76 6.18 26.68 4.81
C ASP A 76 6.25 25.22 4.37
N GLU A 77 7.00 24.39 5.07
CA GLU A 77 7.18 22.97 4.78
C GLU A 77 6.77 22.10 5.99
N ALA A 78 6.39 20.87 5.71
CA ALA A 78 6.10 19.86 6.74
C ALA A 78 6.67 18.49 6.36
N TRP A 79 7.06 17.71 7.36
CA TRP A 79 7.26 16.29 7.19
C TRP A 79 5.93 15.60 6.97
N PHE A 80 5.91 14.70 5.99
CA PHE A 80 4.72 13.95 5.61
C PHE A 80 5.05 12.47 5.46
N GLY A 81 4.34 11.64 6.21
CA GLY A 81 4.51 10.19 6.21
C GLY A 81 3.40 9.50 5.44
N VAL A 82 3.77 8.52 4.63
CA VAL A 82 2.86 7.55 4.00
C VAL A 82 3.27 6.16 4.47
N TRP A 83 2.38 5.46 5.16
CA TRP A 83 2.64 4.09 5.62
C TRP A 83 2.04 3.11 4.65
N ILE A 84 2.87 2.21 4.16
CA ILE A 84 2.44 1.20 3.19
C ILE A 84 2.62 -0.22 3.72
N ARG A 85 1.77 -1.09 3.24
CA ARG A 85 1.90 -2.54 3.34
C ARG A 85 2.06 -3.12 1.95
N VAL A 86 2.96 -4.09 1.80
CA VAL A 86 3.20 -4.80 0.53
C VAL A 86 3.02 -6.28 0.76
N GLN A 87 2.31 -6.95 -0.11
CA GLN A 87 2.06 -8.38 -0.01
C GLN A 87 2.33 -9.07 -1.35
N ASN A 88 3.03 -10.18 -1.28
CA ASN A 88 3.15 -11.10 -2.41
C ASN A 88 2.11 -12.22 -2.26
N THR A 89 1.05 -12.18 -3.03
CA THR A 89 -0.01 -13.20 -3.03
C THR A 89 0.24 -14.34 -4.01
N ASN A 90 1.41 -14.37 -4.67
CA ASN A 90 1.77 -15.46 -5.59
C ASN A 90 2.21 -16.71 -4.82
N ASP A 91 1.88 -17.87 -5.33
CA ASP A 91 2.18 -19.17 -4.68
C ASP A 91 3.60 -19.70 -4.96
N GLY A 92 4.32 -19.14 -5.91
CA GLY A 92 5.62 -19.73 -6.31
C GLY A 92 6.65 -18.75 -6.86
N LYS A 93 6.38 -17.44 -6.83
CA LYS A 93 7.29 -16.43 -7.37
C LYS A 93 7.69 -15.43 -6.31
N SER A 94 9.00 -15.24 -6.14
CA SER A 94 9.53 -14.07 -5.44
C SER A 94 9.63 -12.90 -6.40
N LEU A 95 9.21 -11.71 -5.96
CA LEU A 95 9.16 -10.51 -6.79
C LEU A 95 9.90 -9.35 -6.10
N PRO A 96 10.54 -8.45 -6.87
CA PRO A 96 11.14 -7.25 -6.31
C PRO A 96 10.04 -6.26 -5.91
N THR A 97 10.25 -5.58 -4.79
CA THR A 97 9.34 -4.52 -4.35
C THR A 97 9.72 -3.18 -4.96
N ALA A 98 8.75 -2.26 -5.10
CA ALA A 98 9.00 -0.92 -5.59
C ALA A 98 10.01 -0.17 -4.71
N SER A 99 10.87 0.60 -5.35
CA SER A 99 11.82 1.51 -4.70
C SER A 99 11.64 2.98 -5.15
N ASN A 100 10.77 3.19 -6.13
CA ASN A 100 10.49 4.51 -6.67
C ASN A 100 9.05 4.91 -6.35
N PHE A 101 8.92 5.98 -5.56
CA PHE A 101 7.66 6.54 -5.11
C PHE A 101 7.64 8.04 -5.36
N GLU A 102 6.47 8.59 -5.61
CA GLU A 102 6.26 10.03 -5.79
C GLU A 102 4.96 10.44 -5.11
N ILE A 103 4.90 11.68 -4.64
CA ILE A 103 3.64 12.38 -4.37
C ILE A 103 3.52 13.48 -5.41
N ARG A 104 2.35 13.63 -6.00
CA ARG A 104 1.99 14.74 -6.89
C ARG A 104 0.80 15.49 -6.33
N ASP A 105 0.84 16.81 -6.44
CA ASP A 105 -0.32 17.65 -6.19
C ASP A 105 -1.06 18.01 -7.48
N THR A 106 -2.18 18.69 -7.39
CA THR A 106 -2.99 19.08 -8.56
C THR A 106 -2.36 20.17 -9.45
N GLN A 107 -1.19 20.67 -9.08
CA GLN A 107 -0.38 21.61 -9.87
C GLN A 107 0.83 20.92 -10.50
N ASP A 108 0.85 19.58 -10.52
CA ASP A 108 1.94 18.74 -11.03
C ASP A 108 3.29 18.95 -10.31
N ASN A 109 3.29 19.49 -9.09
CA ASN A 109 4.50 19.46 -8.27
C ASN A 109 4.78 18.02 -7.83
N VAL A 110 6.03 17.57 -8.00
CA VAL A 110 6.47 16.20 -7.71
C VAL A 110 7.40 16.21 -6.52
N PHE A 111 7.08 15.39 -5.52
CA PHE A 111 7.88 15.17 -4.31
C PHE A 111 8.41 13.75 -4.29
N ARG A 112 9.67 13.60 -3.90
CA ARG A 112 10.35 12.31 -3.76
C ARG A 112 10.64 12.02 -2.30
N PRO A 113 10.67 10.73 -1.91
CA PRO A 113 10.88 10.37 -0.52
C PRO A 113 12.33 10.56 -0.08
N TYR A 114 12.52 10.71 1.22
CA TYR A 114 13.81 10.64 1.89
C TYR A 114 14.12 9.18 2.25
N ALA A 115 15.30 8.70 1.85
CA ALA A 115 15.76 7.38 2.25
C ALA A 115 16.15 7.39 3.74
N GLN A 116 15.60 6.48 4.54
CA GLN A 116 15.88 6.36 5.97
C GLN A 116 16.50 4.99 6.27
N VAL A 117 17.71 4.78 5.77
CA VAL A 117 18.43 3.51 5.95
C VAL A 117 18.72 3.28 7.42
N GLY A 118 18.23 2.15 7.97
CA GLY A 118 18.41 1.78 9.38
C GLY A 118 17.29 2.28 10.32
N ASN A 119 16.33 3.06 9.86
CA ASN A 119 15.12 3.33 10.63
C ASN A 119 14.21 2.09 10.59
N VAL A 120 13.86 1.56 11.77
CA VAL A 120 13.08 0.32 11.91
C VAL A 120 11.62 0.44 11.46
N PHE A 121 11.14 1.66 11.29
CA PHE A 121 9.79 1.94 10.79
C PHE A 121 9.77 2.24 9.30
N ALA A 122 10.93 2.60 8.71
CA ALA A 122 10.99 3.00 7.32
C ALA A 122 10.87 1.81 6.36
N TYR A 123 10.24 2.08 5.23
CA TYR A 123 10.18 1.13 4.14
C TYR A 123 11.57 0.88 3.57
N GLN A 124 11.94 -0.40 3.50
CA GLN A 124 13.17 -0.85 2.86
C GLN A 124 12.78 -1.74 1.69
N PRO A 125 13.07 -1.36 0.44
CA PRO A 125 12.80 -2.19 -0.72
C PRO A 125 13.62 -3.48 -0.66
N VAL A 126 13.05 -4.58 -1.14
CA VAL A 126 13.73 -5.87 -1.24
C VAL A 126 13.72 -6.38 -2.67
N ASP A 127 14.83 -7.01 -3.09
CA ASP A 127 14.95 -7.58 -4.43
C ASP A 127 14.07 -8.83 -4.61
N LYS A 128 13.69 -9.48 -3.51
CA LYS A 128 12.90 -10.71 -3.51
C LYS A 128 11.99 -10.75 -2.30
N LEU A 129 10.74 -10.37 -2.47
CA LEU A 129 9.67 -10.69 -1.53
C LEU A 129 9.14 -12.09 -1.90
N GLY A 130 9.29 -13.05 -1.00
CA GLY A 130 8.92 -14.46 -1.22
C GLY A 130 7.41 -14.67 -1.37
N PRO A 131 6.99 -15.87 -1.84
CA PRO A 131 5.59 -16.25 -1.90
C PRO A 131 4.90 -16.10 -0.55
N GLN A 132 3.71 -15.51 -0.52
CA GLN A 132 2.89 -15.26 0.67
C GLN A 132 3.55 -14.36 1.74
N GLU A 133 4.70 -13.75 1.44
CA GLU A 133 5.36 -12.81 2.35
C GLU A 133 4.73 -11.42 2.32
N VAL A 134 4.90 -10.71 3.44
CA VAL A 134 4.36 -9.36 3.66
C VAL A 134 5.46 -8.43 4.17
N LEU A 135 5.45 -7.18 3.71
CA LEU A 135 6.21 -6.08 4.28
C LEU A 135 5.27 -5.00 4.85
N PRO A 136 5.56 -4.47 6.04
CA PRO A 136 6.63 -4.90 6.94
C PRO A 136 6.37 -6.31 7.47
N ASN A 137 7.46 -7.01 7.86
CA ASN A 137 7.33 -8.28 8.56
C ASN A 137 6.46 -8.07 9.81
N PRO A 138 5.46 -8.94 10.08
CA PRO A 138 4.57 -8.81 11.24
C PRO A 138 5.29 -8.74 12.59
N ASP A 139 6.48 -9.33 12.70
CA ASP A 139 7.29 -9.32 13.92
C ASP A 139 8.23 -8.10 14.02
N ALA A 140 8.28 -7.25 12.98
CA ALA A 140 9.07 -6.02 12.99
C ALA A 140 8.29 -4.86 13.65
N PRO A 141 8.96 -3.85 14.23
CA PRO A 141 8.31 -2.68 14.84
C PRO A 141 7.26 -2.01 13.95
N ALA A 142 7.53 -1.91 12.65
CA ALA A 142 6.58 -1.38 11.67
C ALA A 142 5.38 -2.33 11.40
N GLY A 143 5.49 -3.61 11.75
CA GLY A 143 4.45 -4.62 11.53
C GLY A 143 3.44 -4.73 12.67
N PHE A 144 3.86 -4.47 13.91
CA PHE A 144 3.00 -4.57 15.10
C PHE A 144 2.79 -3.24 15.85
N GLY A 145 3.38 -2.15 15.36
CA GLY A 145 3.23 -0.82 15.94
C GLY A 145 1.79 -0.26 15.83
N PRO A 146 1.57 0.95 16.31
CA PRO A 146 0.27 1.62 16.20
C PRO A 146 -0.21 1.76 14.75
N ILE A 147 0.72 1.94 13.82
CA ILE A 147 0.48 1.94 12.38
C ILE A 147 1.17 0.71 11.80
N GLN A 148 0.37 -0.24 11.31
CA GLN A 148 0.87 -1.50 10.73
C GLN A 148 1.27 -1.31 9.27
N GLY A 149 2.35 -0.58 9.04
CA GLY A 149 2.87 -0.23 7.72
C GLY A 149 4.30 0.28 7.80
N SER A 150 5.06 0.14 6.72
CA SER A 150 6.38 0.75 6.60
C SER A 150 6.26 2.19 6.10
N LEU A 151 6.95 3.09 6.77
CA LEU A 151 6.96 4.53 6.47
C LEU A 151 7.74 4.84 5.19
N ILE A 152 7.15 5.64 4.33
CA ILE A 152 7.83 6.41 3.27
C ILE A 152 7.71 7.87 3.64
N LEU A 153 8.86 8.52 3.87
CA LEU A 153 8.91 9.89 4.38
C LEU A 153 9.12 10.90 3.26
N PHE A 154 8.29 11.93 3.24
CA PHE A 154 8.37 13.08 2.34
C PHE A 154 8.53 14.38 3.11
N LYS A 155 8.89 15.45 2.39
CA LYS A 155 8.78 16.82 2.86
C LYS A 155 7.98 17.60 1.82
N LEU A 156 6.82 18.09 2.21
CA LEU A 156 5.89 18.80 1.34
C LEU A 156 5.79 20.27 1.74
N THR A 157 5.46 21.13 0.78
CA THR A 157 5.12 22.52 1.09
C THR A 157 3.67 22.63 1.56
N ASN A 158 3.37 23.61 2.41
CA ASN A 158 1.99 23.88 2.84
C ASN A 158 1.06 24.21 1.65
N THR A 159 1.61 24.84 0.60
CA THR A 159 0.86 25.07 -0.64
C THR A 159 0.47 23.77 -1.31
N SER A 160 1.38 22.82 -1.45
CA SER A 160 1.07 21.51 -2.05
C SER A 160 0.13 20.69 -1.19
N LEU A 161 0.23 20.77 0.15
CA LEU A 161 -0.74 20.18 1.06
C LEU A 161 -2.17 20.76 0.88
N ALA A 162 -2.31 21.97 0.36
CA ALA A 162 -3.60 22.58 0.00
C ALA A 162 -4.07 22.23 -1.41
N ASN A 163 -3.18 21.83 -2.31
CA ASN A 163 -3.46 21.46 -3.71
C ASN A 163 -3.93 20.00 -3.84
N ARG A 164 -5.12 19.70 -3.35
CA ARG A 164 -5.67 18.32 -3.27
C ARG A 164 -6.45 17.90 -4.52
N PRO A 165 -6.57 16.60 -4.78
CA PRO A 165 -5.98 15.49 -4.03
C PRO A 165 -4.46 15.44 -4.17
N LEU A 166 -3.79 14.85 -3.16
CA LEU A 166 -2.40 14.44 -3.27
C LEU A 166 -2.39 13.01 -3.81
N GLU A 167 -1.82 12.81 -4.98
CA GLU A 167 -1.69 11.48 -5.59
C GLU A 167 -0.36 10.84 -5.16
N PHE A 168 -0.43 9.73 -4.45
CA PHE A 168 0.74 8.89 -4.17
C PHE A 168 0.91 7.86 -5.29
N ARG A 169 2.12 7.77 -5.82
CA ARG A 169 2.46 6.92 -6.96
C ARG A 169 3.49 5.88 -6.57
N ILE A 170 3.22 4.64 -6.96
CA ILE A 170 4.08 3.47 -6.75
C ILE A 170 4.51 2.98 -8.13
N ILE A 171 5.80 3.07 -8.45
CA ILE A 171 6.31 2.73 -9.77
C ILE A 171 6.93 1.33 -9.72
N SER A 172 6.47 0.44 -10.58
CA SER A 172 6.97 -0.93 -10.64
C SER A 172 8.47 -0.95 -10.98
N PRO A 173 9.28 -1.77 -10.29
CA PRO A 173 10.71 -1.88 -10.58
C PRO A 173 11.00 -2.63 -11.88
N THR A 174 10.05 -3.44 -12.37
CA THR A 174 10.21 -4.26 -13.56
C THR A 174 9.60 -3.66 -14.82
N ASP A 175 8.63 -2.77 -14.66
CA ASP A 175 7.96 -2.07 -15.74
C ASP A 175 7.56 -0.65 -15.29
N PRO A 176 8.33 0.39 -15.66
CA PRO A 176 8.04 1.77 -15.25
C PRO A 176 6.69 2.32 -15.76
N THR A 177 6.04 1.65 -16.72
CA THR A 177 4.70 2.03 -17.19
C THR A 177 3.59 1.47 -16.31
N ASN A 178 3.90 0.44 -15.51
CA ASN A 178 2.99 -0.12 -14.51
C ASN A 178 3.11 0.69 -13.22
N VAL A 179 2.19 1.62 -13.03
CA VAL A 179 2.16 2.56 -11.90
C VAL A 179 0.86 2.36 -11.13
N GLY A 180 0.98 2.20 -9.82
CA GLY A 180 -0.14 2.28 -8.91
C GLY A 180 -0.34 3.70 -8.40
N THR A 181 -1.58 4.18 -8.34
CA THR A 181 -1.91 5.53 -7.85
C THR A 181 -3.00 5.47 -6.80
N VAL A 182 -2.86 6.28 -5.76
CA VAL A 182 -3.90 6.44 -4.74
C VAL A 182 -3.98 7.89 -4.30
N ASP A 183 -5.21 8.41 -4.22
CA ASP A 183 -5.47 9.70 -3.60
C ASP A 183 -5.34 9.56 -2.08
N LEU A 184 -4.53 10.42 -1.47
CA LEU A 184 -4.29 10.42 -0.03
C LEU A 184 -5.38 11.17 0.72
N ASP A 185 -5.84 10.58 1.84
CA ASP A 185 -6.97 11.08 2.64
C ASP A 185 -6.55 12.17 3.67
N VAL A 186 -5.75 13.17 3.26
CA VAL A 186 -5.19 14.21 4.14
C VAL A 186 -6.01 15.49 4.15
#